data_a7bc65a0a19733fb0e3d47bf3ae66d92
#
_entry.id   a7bc65a0a19733fb0e3d47bf3ae66d92
#
_cell.length_a   1.000
_cell.length_b   1.000
_cell.length_c   1.000
_cell.angle_alpha   90.00
_cell.angle_beta   90.00
_cell.angle_gamma   90.00
#
_symmetry.space_group_name_H-M   'P 1'
#
loop_
_entity.id
_entity.type
_entity.pdbx_description
1 polymer ?
#
loop_
_entity_poly.entity_id
_entity_poly.type
_entity_poly.pdbx_seq_one_letter_code
_entity_poly.pdbx_strand_id
1 'polypeptide(L)'
;MQATDFRGLYGIIHTPAKAGAQALTAKNTVDLDETERLLNQLISDGVSGLIILGTTGECATLSAADYRAFVDCAISTVAGRVPLVVGATAMGGHEAAERLDFAQAQGADCAMLGLPMWQPCTSDMAVRFYTEVSAAFPRLPIMIYANARAFRFSFPTDFWGRVARSAPTVTSVKASQPTNLAENIAATEGRVHFMPSDMVVTKFQAIAPDATTSCWATAAAMGPEPSRALIDAILAQDAGRTALLAERLAWANAPLGPMLSNAELFASYNIQVEKTRIAEAGYSVPGPCRPPYDVFPEEYAEASRECGRRWKLLREEVAAMKETAL
;
A
#
# COMPACT_ATOMS: atom_id res chain seq x y z
N MET A 1 -0.83 17.23 -2.11
CA MET A 1 0.14 16.46 -2.96
C MET A 1 -0.33 16.48 -4.40
N GLN A 2 0.57 16.73 -5.34
CA GLN A 2 0.35 16.65 -6.79
C GLN A 2 0.98 15.36 -7.33
N ALA A 3 0.72 15.01 -8.57
CA ALA A 3 1.30 13.79 -9.20
C ALA A 3 2.84 13.76 -9.14
N THR A 4 3.49 14.91 -9.23
CA THR A 4 4.95 15.05 -9.19
C THR A 4 5.58 14.91 -7.81
N ASP A 5 4.78 14.95 -6.73
CA ASP A 5 5.28 14.87 -5.36
C ASP A 5 5.57 13.42 -4.93
N PHE A 6 5.03 12.44 -5.67
CA PHE A 6 5.24 11.02 -5.36
C PHE A 6 6.62 10.55 -5.84
N ARG A 7 7.57 10.43 -4.91
CA ARG A 7 8.95 10.01 -5.21
C ARG A 7 9.50 9.08 -4.13
N GLY A 8 10.26 8.07 -4.53
CA GLY A 8 10.90 7.11 -3.61
C GLY A 8 9.98 6.01 -3.12
N LEU A 9 10.27 5.44 -1.96
CA LEU A 9 9.54 4.32 -1.36
C LEU A 9 8.39 4.78 -0.47
N TYR A 10 7.17 4.33 -0.76
CA TYR A 10 6.01 4.45 0.12
C TYR A 10 5.78 3.12 0.87
N GLY A 11 6.09 3.11 2.16
CA GLY A 11 5.90 1.92 3.00
C GLY A 11 4.42 1.68 3.30
N ILE A 12 3.93 0.47 2.99
CA ILE A 12 2.60 0.03 3.44
C ILE A 12 2.76 -0.70 4.76
N ILE A 13 1.99 -0.31 5.75
CA ILE A 13 1.98 -0.98 7.05
C ILE A 13 0.66 -1.73 7.29
N HIS A 14 0.79 -2.80 8.05
CA HIS A 14 -0.35 -3.45 8.70
C HIS A 14 -0.89 -2.58 9.84
N THR A 15 -2.09 -2.88 10.32
CA THR A 15 -2.57 -2.31 11.58
C THR A 15 -2.20 -3.27 12.72
N PRO A 16 -1.19 -2.93 13.55
CA PRO A 16 -0.77 -3.79 14.66
C PRO A 16 -1.94 -4.17 15.55
N ALA A 17 -1.97 -5.42 15.98
CA ALA A 17 -3.09 -5.96 16.74
C ALA A 17 -2.64 -6.46 18.11
N LYS A 18 -3.36 -6.09 19.16
CA LYS A 18 -3.14 -6.61 20.51
C LYS A 18 -3.43 -8.10 20.59
N ALA A 19 -2.81 -8.78 21.53
CA ALA A 19 -3.18 -10.15 21.87
C ALA A 19 -4.69 -10.22 22.19
N GLY A 20 -5.36 -11.24 21.64
CA GLY A 20 -6.81 -11.41 21.77
C GLY A 20 -7.66 -10.68 20.71
N ALA A 21 -7.06 -9.90 19.80
CA ALA A 21 -7.79 -9.21 18.74
C ALA A 21 -8.51 -10.14 17.75
N GLN A 22 -8.15 -11.43 17.71
CA GLN A 22 -8.83 -12.47 16.93
C GLN A 22 -10.20 -12.87 17.49
N ALA A 23 -10.53 -12.50 18.73
CA ALA A 23 -11.84 -12.79 19.28
C ALA A 23 -12.92 -11.88 18.64
N LEU A 24 -14.02 -12.48 18.17
CA LEU A 24 -15.09 -11.77 17.45
C LEU A 24 -15.66 -10.55 18.22
N THR A 25 -15.67 -10.63 19.53
CA THR A 25 -16.22 -9.57 20.41
C THR A 25 -15.14 -8.64 20.99
N ALA A 26 -13.88 -8.79 20.55
CA ALA A 26 -12.80 -7.92 21.00
C ALA A 26 -13.05 -6.45 20.63
N LYS A 27 -12.60 -5.55 21.49
CA LYS A 27 -12.68 -4.09 21.31
C LYS A 27 -11.32 -3.47 21.58
N ASN A 28 -11.08 -2.30 21.00
CA ASN A 28 -9.79 -1.58 21.15
C ASN A 28 -8.61 -2.47 20.77
N THR A 29 -8.72 -3.10 19.58
CA THR A 29 -7.85 -4.17 19.13
C THR A 29 -6.53 -3.66 18.57
N VAL A 30 -6.37 -2.37 18.33
CA VAL A 30 -5.14 -1.78 17.77
C VAL A 30 -4.08 -1.66 18.85
N ASP A 31 -2.87 -2.14 18.53
CA ASP A 31 -1.67 -1.91 19.33
C ASP A 31 -1.06 -0.56 18.93
N LEU A 32 -1.38 0.47 19.72
CA LEU A 32 -0.93 1.84 19.45
C LEU A 32 0.56 2.03 19.75
N ASP A 33 1.12 1.33 20.73
CA ASP A 33 2.53 1.41 21.09
C ASP A 33 3.40 0.83 19.95
N GLU A 34 3.02 -0.33 19.42
CA GLU A 34 3.70 -0.90 18.25
C GLU A 34 3.47 -0.06 16.99
N THR A 35 2.30 0.57 16.83
CA THR A 35 2.04 1.50 15.72
C THR A 35 3.02 2.67 15.76
N GLU A 36 3.17 3.32 16.91
CA GLU A 36 4.10 4.42 17.10
C GLU A 36 5.55 4.00 16.85
N ARG A 37 5.97 2.87 17.44
CA ARG A 37 7.31 2.32 17.26
C ARG A 37 7.62 2.05 15.79
N LEU A 38 6.72 1.35 15.09
CA LEU A 38 6.89 0.97 13.68
C LEU A 38 7.00 2.19 12.77
N LEU A 39 6.12 3.17 12.93
CA LEU A 39 6.13 4.38 12.12
C LEU A 39 7.42 5.19 12.32
N ASN A 40 7.86 5.36 13.58
CA ASN A 40 9.12 6.03 13.88
C ASN A 40 10.32 5.29 13.27
N GLN A 41 10.34 3.96 13.36
CA GLN A 41 11.41 3.15 12.79
C GLN A 41 11.47 3.26 11.26
N LEU A 42 10.33 3.14 10.58
CA LEU A 42 10.26 3.27 9.12
C LEU A 42 10.74 4.64 8.62
N ILE A 43 10.34 5.71 9.31
CA ILE A 43 10.80 7.07 8.98
C ILE A 43 12.32 7.19 9.19
N SER A 44 12.85 6.67 10.30
CA SER A 44 14.29 6.63 10.58
C SER A 44 15.06 5.85 9.51
N ASP A 45 14.50 4.73 9.03
CA ASP A 45 15.10 3.89 8.00
C ASP A 45 14.89 4.43 6.58
N GLY A 46 14.27 5.60 6.44
CA GLY A 46 14.26 6.41 5.24
C GLY A 46 13.19 6.05 4.21
N VAL A 47 11.98 5.66 4.63
CA VAL A 47 10.83 5.66 3.72
C VAL A 47 10.51 7.09 3.29
N SER A 48 10.10 7.26 2.04
CA SER A 48 9.74 8.56 1.47
C SER A 48 8.29 8.96 1.75
N GLY A 49 7.48 8.01 2.16
CA GLY A 49 6.09 8.20 2.54
C GLY A 49 5.50 6.91 3.12
N LEU A 50 4.29 7.01 3.64
CA LEU A 50 3.59 5.90 4.29
C LEU A 50 2.16 5.78 3.74
N ILE A 51 1.69 4.54 3.60
CA ILE A 51 0.30 4.23 3.20
C ILE A 51 -0.28 3.29 4.26
N ILE A 52 -1.38 3.68 4.88
CA ILE A 52 -2.08 2.91 5.89
C ILE A 52 -3.48 2.51 5.44
N LEU A 53 -4.05 1.48 6.07
CA LEU A 53 -5.46 1.09 5.89
C LEU A 53 -5.86 0.66 4.47
N GLY A 54 -4.95 -0.06 3.78
CA GLY A 54 -5.30 -0.91 2.64
C GLY A 54 -5.74 -2.31 3.10
N THR A 55 -5.67 -3.30 2.21
CA THR A 55 -5.98 -4.71 2.53
C THR A 55 -5.06 -5.25 3.63
N THR A 56 -3.75 -5.07 3.49
CA THR A 56 -2.75 -5.45 4.51
C THR A 56 -2.99 -4.71 5.83
N GLY A 57 -3.49 -3.48 5.77
CA GLY A 57 -3.88 -2.69 6.94
C GLY A 57 -5.22 -3.09 7.56
N GLU A 58 -5.84 -4.18 7.10
CA GLU A 58 -7.11 -4.71 7.64
C GLU A 58 -8.26 -3.68 7.69
N CYS A 59 -8.29 -2.68 6.80
CA CYS A 59 -9.26 -1.57 6.91
C CYS A 59 -10.73 -2.04 6.89
N ALA A 60 -11.02 -3.19 6.27
CA ALA A 60 -12.37 -3.75 6.19
C ALA A 60 -12.81 -4.48 7.48
N THR A 61 -11.89 -4.81 8.39
CA THR A 61 -12.16 -5.55 9.62
C THR A 61 -12.19 -4.66 10.87
N LEU A 62 -11.67 -3.44 10.76
CA LEU A 62 -11.63 -2.52 11.90
C LEU A 62 -13.02 -1.97 12.23
N SER A 63 -13.32 -1.91 13.52
CA SER A 63 -14.44 -1.10 13.98
C SER A 63 -14.18 0.39 13.72
N ALA A 64 -15.23 1.22 13.70
CA ALA A 64 -15.06 2.67 13.54
C ALA A 64 -14.19 3.27 14.65
N ALA A 65 -14.26 2.73 15.88
CA ALA A 65 -13.42 3.15 16.99
C ALA A 65 -11.95 2.80 16.78
N ASP A 66 -11.65 1.56 16.35
CA ASP A 66 -10.28 1.11 16.05
C ASP A 66 -9.70 1.87 14.86
N TYR A 67 -10.50 2.12 13.80
CA TYR A 67 -10.10 2.95 12.66
C TYR A 67 -9.64 4.34 13.12
N ARG A 68 -10.47 5.03 13.91
CA ARG A 68 -10.15 6.38 14.40
C ARG A 68 -8.91 6.37 15.29
N ALA A 69 -8.81 5.45 16.24
CA ALA A 69 -7.65 5.34 17.13
C ALA A 69 -6.35 5.11 16.36
N PHE A 70 -6.38 4.27 15.32
CA PHE A 70 -5.22 4.00 14.49
C PHE A 70 -4.82 5.22 13.64
N VAL A 71 -5.79 5.91 13.03
CA VAL A 71 -5.52 7.12 12.22
C VAL A 71 -4.97 8.25 13.09
N ASP A 72 -5.56 8.50 14.26
CA ASP A 72 -5.09 9.52 15.22
C ASP A 72 -3.64 9.25 15.65
N CYS A 73 -3.35 8.00 16.03
CA CYS A 73 -2.00 7.57 16.40
C CYS A 73 -1.03 7.74 15.23
N ALA A 74 -1.40 7.32 14.03
CA ALA A 74 -0.52 7.39 12.86
C ALA A 74 -0.22 8.84 12.48
N ILE A 75 -1.22 9.72 12.42
CA ILE A 75 -1.03 11.12 12.06
C ILE A 75 -0.18 11.86 13.10
N SER A 76 -0.50 11.67 14.40
CA SER A 76 0.26 12.29 15.48
C SER A 76 1.71 11.80 15.54
N THR A 77 1.95 10.51 15.27
CA THR A 77 3.30 9.93 15.23
C THR A 77 4.09 10.44 14.03
N VAL A 78 3.50 10.41 12.83
CA VAL A 78 4.20 10.85 11.61
C VAL A 78 4.51 12.35 11.68
N ALA A 79 3.58 13.16 12.18
CA ALA A 79 3.76 14.59 12.47
C ALA A 79 4.37 15.39 11.30
N GLY A 80 3.96 15.07 10.05
CA GLY A 80 4.45 15.75 8.85
C GLY A 80 5.90 15.45 8.44
N ARG A 81 6.58 14.48 9.08
CA ARG A 81 7.97 14.12 8.75
C ARG A 81 8.09 13.47 7.37
N VAL A 82 7.08 12.75 6.95
CA VAL A 82 6.92 12.18 5.60
C VAL A 82 5.44 12.23 5.22
N PRO A 83 5.08 12.23 3.93
CA PRO A 83 3.68 12.14 3.52
C PRO A 83 2.99 10.89 4.05
N LEU A 84 1.78 11.06 4.61
CA LEU A 84 0.94 9.98 5.08
C LEU A 84 -0.35 9.87 4.26
N VAL A 85 -0.51 8.74 3.57
CA VAL A 85 -1.70 8.40 2.80
C VAL A 85 -2.62 7.52 3.64
N VAL A 86 -3.81 8.02 3.97
CA VAL A 86 -4.77 7.34 4.85
C VAL A 86 -5.86 6.64 4.04
N GLY A 87 -6.02 5.33 4.21
CA GLY A 87 -7.10 4.57 3.55
C GLY A 87 -8.47 4.92 4.12
N ALA A 88 -9.39 5.34 3.24
CA ALA A 88 -10.76 5.73 3.57
C ALA A 88 -11.83 4.85 2.90
N THR A 89 -11.43 3.72 2.29
CA THR A 89 -12.35 2.81 1.64
C THR A 89 -13.35 2.22 2.64
N ALA A 90 -14.62 2.19 2.26
CA ALA A 90 -15.73 1.69 3.08
C ALA A 90 -16.74 0.91 2.24
N MET A 91 -17.75 0.32 2.90
CA MET A 91 -18.80 -0.45 2.23
C MET A 91 -19.71 0.43 1.34
N GLY A 92 -19.91 1.69 1.73
CA GLY A 92 -20.74 2.64 1.01
C GLY A 92 -20.14 4.04 0.96
N GLY A 93 -20.71 4.91 0.09
CA GLY A 93 -20.19 6.24 -0.15
C GLY A 93 -20.26 7.17 1.07
N HIS A 94 -21.32 7.10 1.89
CA HIS A 94 -21.47 7.95 3.06
C HIS A 94 -20.42 7.64 4.14
N GLU A 95 -20.18 6.34 4.43
CA GLU A 95 -19.12 5.96 5.36
C GLU A 95 -17.73 6.36 4.81
N ALA A 96 -17.51 6.21 3.50
CA ALA A 96 -16.27 6.68 2.88
C ALA A 96 -16.10 8.19 3.05
N ALA A 97 -17.16 8.99 2.89
CA ALA A 97 -17.14 10.43 3.13
C ALA A 97 -16.84 10.78 4.59
N GLU A 98 -17.40 10.06 5.56
CA GLU A 98 -17.08 10.25 7.00
C GLU A 98 -15.61 9.96 7.30
N ARG A 99 -15.02 8.92 6.68
CA ARG A 99 -13.60 8.59 6.81
C ARG A 99 -12.70 9.63 6.14
N LEU A 100 -13.11 10.17 4.99
CA LEU A 100 -12.38 11.25 4.30
C LEU A 100 -12.40 12.53 5.10
N ASP A 101 -13.56 12.92 5.64
CA ASP A 101 -13.70 14.09 6.50
C ASP A 101 -12.82 13.97 7.74
N PHE A 102 -12.86 12.82 8.40
CA PHE A 102 -12.01 12.53 9.56
C PHE A 102 -10.52 12.60 9.22
N ALA A 103 -10.08 11.94 8.15
CA ALA A 103 -8.68 11.95 7.72
C ALA A 103 -8.20 13.37 7.39
N GLN A 104 -9.02 14.16 6.68
CA GLN A 104 -8.73 15.56 6.38
C GLN A 104 -8.65 16.42 7.65
N ALA A 105 -9.59 16.24 8.57
CA ALA A 105 -9.62 16.99 9.83
C ALA A 105 -8.41 16.69 10.71
N GLN A 106 -7.91 15.45 10.71
CA GLN A 106 -6.70 15.06 11.42
C GLN A 106 -5.40 15.52 10.73
N GLY A 107 -5.43 15.91 9.46
CA GLY A 107 -4.27 16.41 8.74
C GLY A 107 -3.56 15.38 7.86
N ALA A 108 -4.29 14.39 7.33
CA ALA A 108 -3.73 13.48 6.32
C ALA A 108 -3.28 14.25 5.07
N ASP A 109 -2.11 13.90 4.51
CA ASP A 109 -1.57 14.53 3.30
C ASP A 109 -2.30 14.09 2.03
N CYS A 110 -2.85 12.87 2.05
CA CYS A 110 -3.59 12.26 0.96
C CYS A 110 -4.51 11.17 1.51
N ALA A 111 -5.63 10.91 0.86
CA ALA A 111 -6.46 9.76 1.19
C ALA A 111 -6.43 8.71 0.09
N MET A 112 -6.27 7.42 0.45
CA MET A 112 -6.40 6.31 -0.49
C MET A 112 -7.84 5.78 -0.48
N LEU A 113 -8.50 5.83 -1.65
CA LEU A 113 -9.90 5.50 -1.78
C LEU A 113 -10.15 4.48 -2.90
N GLY A 114 -10.73 3.34 -2.54
CA GLY A 114 -11.32 2.37 -3.46
C GLY A 114 -12.80 2.64 -3.70
N LEU A 115 -13.36 1.91 -4.67
CA LEU A 115 -14.81 1.92 -4.89
C LEU A 115 -15.54 1.15 -3.77
N PRO A 116 -16.81 1.48 -3.49
CA PRO A 116 -17.65 0.66 -2.62
C PRO A 116 -17.67 -0.81 -3.10
N MET A 117 -17.48 -1.76 -2.15
CA MET A 117 -17.19 -3.16 -2.54
C MET A 117 -18.42 -4.07 -2.61
N TRP A 118 -19.57 -3.66 -2.06
CA TRP A 118 -20.73 -4.56 -1.99
C TRP A 118 -21.31 -4.90 -3.36
N GLN A 119 -21.45 -3.88 -4.21
CA GLN A 119 -21.93 -4.04 -5.60
C GLN A 119 -20.90 -3.49 -6.58
N PRO A 120 -20.70 -4.13 -7.75
CA PRO A 120 -19.81 -3.58 -8.77
C PRO A 120 -20.37 -2.27 -9.32
N CYS A 121 -19.49 -1.31 -9.52
CA CYS A 121 -19.82 -0.06 -10.17
C CYS A 121 -19.71 -0.17 -11.70
N THR A 122 -20.59 0.53 -12.44
CA THR A 122 -20.31 0.85 -13.85
C THR A 122 -19.25 1.95 -13.96
N SER A 123 -18.68 2.15 -15.15
CA SER A 123 -17.72 3.24 -15.37
C SER A 123 -18.32 4.61 -15.03
N ASP A 124 -19.58 4.85 -15.36
CA ASP A 124 -20.25 6.11 -15.05
C ASP A 124 -20.44 6.34 -13.55
N MET A 125 -20.83 5.28 -12.81
CA MET A 125 -20.91 5.33 -11.34
C MET A 125 -19.54 5.61 -10.72
N ALA A 126 -18.49 4.94 -11.18
CA ALA A 126 -17.13 5.11 -10.67
C ALA A 126 -16.60 6.53 -10.94
N VAL A 127 -16.74 7.05 -12.16
CA VAL A 127 -16.33 8.42 -12.50
C VAL A 127 -17.11 9.42 -11.67
N ARG A 128 -18.44 9.29 -11.57
CA ARG A 128 -19.28 10.16 -10.76
C ARG A 128 -18.88 10.16 -9.30
N PHE A 129 -18.59 8.98 -8.72
CA PHE A 129 -18.17 8.85 -7.34
C PHE A 129 -16.90 9.67 -7.05
N TYR A 130 -15.84 9.53 -7.86
CA TYR A 130 -14.61 10.33 -7.67
C TYR A 130 -14.81 11.81 -7.98
N THR A 131 -15.70 12.15 -8.90
CA THR A 131 -16.08 13.56 -9.18
C THR A 131 -16.73 14.19 -7.96
N GLU A 132 -17.71 13.52 -7.34
CA GLU A 132 -18.40 13.99 -6.14
C GLU A 132 -17.46 14.05 -4.93
N VAL A 133 -16.58 13.07 -4.76
CA VAL A 133 -15.53 13.09 -3.73
C VAL A 133 -14.62 14.30 -3.91
N SER A 134 -14.15 14.54 -5.13
CA SER A 134 -13.27 15.69 -5.43
C SER A 134 -13.94 17.02 -5.15
N ALA A 135 -15.24 17.14 -5.45
CA ALA A 135 -16.02 18.34 -5.16
C ALA A 135 -16.27 18.55 -3.66
N ALA A 136 -16.52 17.46 -2.91
CA ALA A 136 -16.77 17.51 -1.47
C ALA A 136 -15.49 17.77 -0.66
N PHE A 137 -14.33 17.26 -1.13
CA PHE A 137 -13.04 17.37 -0.45
C PHE A 137 -11.98 18.07 -1.33
N PRO A 138 -12.16 19.35 -1.70
CA PRO A 138 -11.33 20.03 -2.69
C PRO A 138 -9.88 20.29 -2.22
N ARG A 139 -9.58 20.07 -0.95
CA ARG A 139 -8.23 20.24 -0.37
C ARG A 139 -7.52 18.94 -0.05
N LEU A 140 -8.21 17.80 -0.17
CA LEU A 140 -7.65 16.49 0.14
C LEU A 140 -7.26 15.77 -1.16
N PRO A 141 -5.98 15.58 -1.45
CA PRO A 141 -5.52 14.74 -2.55
C PRO A 141 -6.04 13.31 -2.40
N ILE A 142 -6.44 12.70 -3.50
CA ILE A 142 -6.96 11.34 -3.53
C ILE A 142 -6.03 10.43 -4.33
N MET A 143 -5.60 9.34 -3.70
CA MET A 143 -4.97 8.19 -4.34
C MET A 143 -6.05 7.14 -4.63
N ILE A 144 -6.35 6.86 -5.89
CA ILE A 144 -7.27 5.77 -6.22
C ILE A 144 -6.63 4.43 -5.85
N TYR A 145 -7.33 3.62 -5.07
CA TYR A 145 -6.93 2.25 -4.80
C TYR A 145 -7.42 1.34 -5.93
N ALA A 146 -6.59 1.12 -6.95
CA ALA A 146 -6.95 0.31 -8.11
C ALA A 146 -6.76 -1.20 -7.84
N ASN A 147 -7.63 -1.77 -7.03
CA ASN A 147 -7.69 -3.21 -6.78
C ASN A 147 -8.92 -3.80 -7.48
N ALA A 148 -8.70 -4.28 -8.72
CA ALA A 148 -9.80 -4.78 -9.57
C ALA A 148 -10.58 -5.95 -8.94
N ARG A 149 -9.92 -6.78 -8.13
CA ARG A 149 -10.58 -7.91 -7.46
C ARG A 149 -11.47 -7.44 -6.30
N ALA A 150 -10.92 -6.59 -5.42
CA ALA A 150 -11.67 -6.11 -4.26
C ALA A 150 -12.88 -5.27 -4.68
N PHE A 151 -12.74 -4.45 -5.71
CA PHE A 151 -13.79 -3.52 -6.14
C PHE A 151 -14.57 -4.01 -7.37
N ARG A 152 -14.21 -5.17 -7.93
CA ARG A 152 -14.85 -5.76 -9.11
C ARG A 152 -15.02 -4.76 -10.26
N PHE A 153 -13.95 -3.96 -10.47
CA PHE A 153 -13.89 -2.91 -11.49
C PHE A 153 -12.50 -2.90 -12.14
N SER A 154 -12.45 -2.94 -13.47
CA SER A 154 -11.21 -3.13 -14.23
C SER A 154 -10.40 -1.85 -14.48
N PHE A 155 -10.91 -0.68 -14.13
CA PHE A 155 -10.27 0.62 -14.33
C PHE A 155 -9.81 0.86 -15.79
N PRO A 156 -10.71 0.89 -16.78
CA PRO A 156 -10.34 1.02 -18.19
C PRO A 156 -9.76 2.41 -18.49
N THR A 157 -9.03 2.54 -19.61
CA THR A 157 -8.34 3.80 -19.99
C THR A 157 -9.30 5.00 -20.08
N ASP A 158 -10.51 4.79 -20.59
CA ASP A 158 -11.55 5.86 -20.62
C ASP A 158 -11.91 6.38 -19.21
N PHE A 159 -11.97 5.47 -18.22
CA PHE A 159 -12.17 5.88 -16.82
C PHE A 159 -11.11 6.86 -16.35
N TRP A 160 -9.82 6.57 -16.61
CA TRP A 160 -8.72 7.44 -16.19
C TRP A 160 -8.81 8.84 -16.81
N GLY A 161 -9.04 8.91 -18.13
CA GLY A 161 -9.19 10.19 -18.82
C GLY A 161 -10.37 11.01 -18.32
N ARG A 162 -11.49 10.37 -18.02
CA ARG A 162 -12.69 11.03 -17.46
C ARG A 162 -12.44 11.54 -16.04
N VAL A 163 -11.87 10.73 -15.17
CA VAL A 163 -11.54 11.11 -13.79
C VAL A 163 -10.55 12.26 -13.76
N ALA A 164 -9.49 12.22 -14.57
CA ALA A 164 -8.50 13.29 -14.63
C ALA A 164 -9.10 14.65 -15.03
N ARG A 165 -10.18 14.66 -15.84
CA ARG A 165 -10.89 15.88 -16.23
C ARG A 165 -11.90 16.37 -15.19
N SER A 166 -12.58 15.45 -14.46
CA SER A 166 -13.73 15.80 -13.62
C SER A 166 -13.43 15.75 -12.10
N ALA A 167 -12.32 15.17 -11.70
CA ALA A 167 -11.95 14.99 -10.30
C ALA A 167 -10.52 15.50 -10.03
N PRO A 168 -10.29 16.82 -9.96
CA PRO A 168 -8.96 17.42 -9.90
C PRO A 168 -8.16 17.06 -8.63
N THR A 169 -8.80 16.58 -7.57
CA THR A 169 -8.08 16.08 -6.37
C THR A 169 -7.52 14.67 -6.54
N VAL A 170 -7.92 13.92 -7.58
CA VAL A 170 -7.30 12.62 -7.89
C VAL A 170 -5.93 12.87 -8.51
N THR A 171 -4.89 12.67 -7.73
CA THR A 171 -3.49 12.96 -8.12
C THR A 171 -2.63 11.71 -8.25
N SER A 172 -3.10 10.57 -7.77
CA SER A 172 -2.33 9.32 -7.85
C SER A 172 -3.21 8.08 -7.83
N VAL A 173 -2.59 6.95 -8.16
CA VAL A 173 -3.22 5.63 -8.08
C VAL A 173 -2.22 4.62 -7.53
N LYS A 174 -2.67 3.80 -6.58
CA LYS A 174 -1.97 2.60 -6.14
C LYS A 174 -2.25 1.50 -7.15
N ALA A 175 -1.29 1.27 -8.07
CA ALA A 175 -1.41 0.31 -9.16
C ALA A 175 -0.65 -0.98 -8.83
N SER A 176 -1.20 -2.14 -9.22
CA SER A 176 -0.56 -3.44 -9.00
C SER A 176 -0.07 -4.11 -10.29
N GLN A 177 -0.50 -3.62 -11.45
CA GLN A 177 -0.10 -4.14 -12.76
C GLN A 177 0.03 -2.98 -13.78
N PRO A 178 0.95 -3.08 -14.76
CA PRO A 178 1.16 -2.04 -15.79
C PRO A 178 0.17 -2.14 -16.96
N THR A 179 -1.04 -2.64 -16.73
CA THR A 179 -2.06 -2.81 -17.78
C THR A 179 -2.40 -1.46 -18.42
N ASN A 180 -2.18 -1.35 -19.74
CA ASN A 180 -2.39 -0.13 -20.52
C ASN A 180 -1.72 1.11 -19.90
N LEU A 181 -0.54 0.95 -19.29
CA LEU A 181 0.10 2.01 -18.51
C LEU A 181 0.38 3.27 -19.35
N ALA A 182 0.96 3.09 -20.55
CA ALA A 182 1.29 4.22 -21.42
C ALA A 182 0.04 4.98 -21.85
N GLU A 183 -1.01 4.26 -22.23
CA GLU A 183 -2.30 4.84 -22.63
C GLU A 183 -2.99 5.54 -21.45
N ASN A 184 -2.91 4.95 -20.25
CA ASN A 184 -3.48 5.53 -19.04
C ASN A 184 -2.76 6.83 -18.65
N ILE A 185 -1.43 6.87 -18.71
CA ILE A 185 -0.65 8.09 -18.47
C ILE A 185 -1.02 9.16 -19.48
N ALA A 186 -1.08 8.81 -20.78
CA ALA A 186 -1.48 9.74 -21.83
C ALA A 186 -2.91 10.29 -21.63
N ALA A 187 -3.87 9.41 -21.29
CA ALA A 187 -5.26 9.78 -21.04
C ALA A 187 -5.43 10.75 -19.86
N THR A 188 -4.54 10.69 -18.87
CA THR A 188 -4.53 11.59 -17.70
C THR A 188 -3.69 12.85 -17.90
N GLU A 189 -2.99 12.98 -19.05
CA GLU A 189 -2.11 14.12 -19.35
C GLU A 189 -1.07 14.35 -18.22
N GLY A 190 -0.60 13.28 -17.59
CA GLY A 190 0.37 13.32 -16.48
C GLY A 190 -0.18 13.87 -15.16
N ARG A 191 -1.48 14.12 -15.05
CA ARG A 191 -2.11 14.64 -13.81
C ARG A 191 -2.25 13.59 -12.72
N VAL A 192 -2.15 12.31 -13.06
CA VAL A 192 -2.28 11.19 -12.13
C VAL A 192 -1.00 10.35 -12.15
N HIS A 193 -0.39 10.18 -10.98
CA HIS A 193 0.79 9.35 -10.79
C HIS A 193 0.39 7.88 -10.60
N PHE A 194 0.88 6.98 -11.46
CA PHE A 194 0.62 5.54 -11.39
C PHE A 194 1.73 4.87 -10.58
N MET A 195 1.52 4.70 -9.26
CA MET A 195 2.50 4.14 -8.35
C MET A 195 2.46 2.60 -8.36
N PRO A 196 3.49 1.90 -8.85
CA PRO A 196 3.58 0.43 -8.83
C PRO A 196 3.96 -0.10 -7.44
N SER A 197 3.79 -1.42 -7.23
CA SER A 197 4.52 -2.10 -6.16
C SER A 197 6.01 -2.27 -6.50
N ASP A 198 6.84 -2.42 -5.47
CA ASP A 198 8.25 -2.77 -5.60
C ASP A 198 8.49 -4.05 -6.41
N MET A 199 7.57 -5.02 -6.35
CA MET A 199 7.64 -6.28 -7.11
C MET A 199 7.48 -6.11 -8.63
N VAL A 200 6.88 -5.01 -9.10
CA VAL A 200 6.62 -4.77 -10.52
C VAL A 200 7.16 -3.43 -11.01
N VAL A 201 7.86 -2.68 -10.17
CA VAL A 201 8.36 -1.34 -10.50
C VAL A 201 9.27 -1.33 -11.75
N THR A 202 10.08 -2.37 -11.95
CA THR A 202 10.93 -2.49 -13.14
C THR A 202 10.13 -2.67 -14.44
N LYS A 203 8.94 -3.28 -14.37
CA LYS A 203 8.03 -3.37 -15.52
C LYS A 203 7.43 -2.00 -15.87
N PHE A 204 7.09 -1.21 -14.84
CA PHE A 204 6.62 0.17 -15.04
C PHE A 204 7.72 1.04 -15.59
N GLN A 205 8.95 0.95 -15.05
CA GLN A 205 10.12 1.66 -15.54
C GLN A 205 10.41 1.36 -17.03
N ALA A 206 10.27 0.10 -17.44
CA ALA A 206 10.50 -0.29 -18.85
C ALA A 206 9.48 0.33 -19.83
N ILE A 207 8.25 0.64 -19.36
CA ILE A 207 7.18 1.23 -20.17
C ILE A 207 7.21 2.77 -20.11
N ALA A 208 7.41 3.31 -18.91
CA ALA A 208 7.32 4.74 -18.64
C ALA A 208 8.41 5.20 -17.65
N PRO A 209 9.69 5.24 -18.09
CA PRO A 209 10.84 5.52 -17.21
C PRO A 209 10.71 6.85 -16.46
N ASP A 210 10.30 7.92 -17.16
CA ASP A 210 10.21 9.26 -16.58
C ASP A 210 9.03 9.41 -15.61
N ALA A 211 7.99 8.58 -15.73
CA ALA A 211 6.82 8.58 -14.86
C ALA A 211 6.95 7.61 -13.68
N THR A 212 7.96 6.73 -13.66
CA THR A 212 8.18 5.74 -12.60
C THR A 212 9.13 6.31 -11.55
N THR A 213 8.63 7.21 -10.71
CA THR A 213 9.43 7.93 -9.71
C THR A 213 9.25 7.43 -8.29
N SER A 214 8.29 6.55 -8.05
CA SER A 214 8.01 5.97 -6.73
C SER A 214 7.51 4.54 -6.83
N CYS A 215 7.55 3.82 -5.71
CA CYS A 215 6.86 2.54 -5.57
C CYS A 215 6.28 2.41 -4.16
N TRP A 216 5.27 1.53 -4.01
CA TRP A 216 4.78 1.11 -2.71
C TRP A 216 5.26 -0.31 -2.39
N ALA A 217 5.49 -0.61 -1.10
CA ALA A 217 5.89 -1.94 -0.66
C ALA A 217 5.21 -2.34 0.64
N THR A 218 4.52 -3.50 0.66
CA THR A 218 4.07 -4.14 1.90
C THR A 218 5.26 -4.70 2.68
N ALA A 219 6.28 -5.11 1.96
CA ALA A 219 7.55 -5.60 2.51
C ALA A 219 8.31 -4.55 3.35
N ALA A 220 7.97 -3.26 3.24
CA ALA A 220 8.55 -2.23 4.11
C ALA A 220 8.30 -2.52 5.61
N ALA A 221 7.18 -3.17 5.97
CA ALA A 221 6.91 -3.62 7.34
C ALA A 221 7.80 -4.79 7.80
N MET A 222 8.61 -5.38 6.91
CA MET A 222 9.67 -6.35 7.19
C MET A 222 11.07 -5.71 7.22
N GLY A 223 11.13 -4.37 7.06
CA GLY A 223 12.33 -3.54 6.89
C GLY A 223 12.42 -2.98 5.48
N PRO A 224 12.48 -1.65 5.33
CA PRO A 224 12.31 -0.97 4.04
C PRO A 224 13.53 -1.02 3.13
N GLU A 225 14.70 -1.42 3.65
CA GLU A 225 15.99 -1.22 3.00
C GLU A 225 16.10 -1.87 1.61
N PRO A 226 15.61 -3.12 1.35
CA PRO A 226 15.69 -3.71 0.02
C PRO A 226 14.83 -2.99 -1.00
N SER A 227 13.56 -2.70 -0.68
CA SER A 227 12.66 -1.98 -1.59
C SER A 227 13.12 -0.54 -1.82
N ARG A 228 13.68 0.11 -0.78
CA ARG A 228 14.27 1.45 -0.90
C ARG A 228 15.48 1.43 -1.83
N ALA A 229 16.41 0.48 -1.64
CA ALA A 229 17.58 0.36 -2.49
C ALA A 229 17.21 0.16 -3.97
N LEU A 230 16.13 -0.61 -4.25
CA LEU A 230 15.66 -0.83 -5.61
C LEU A 230 15.14 0.48 -6.24
N ILE A 231 14.27 1.22 -5.57
CA ILE A 231 13.76 2.46 -6.14
C ILE A 231 14.85 3.54 -6.24
N ASP A 232 15.78 3.59 -5.30
CA ASP A 232 16.93 4.49 -5.34
C ASP A 232 17.84 4.18 -6.55
N ALA A 233 18.08 2.89 -6.87
CA ALA A 233 18.83 2.48 -8.05
C ALA A 233 18.11 2.87 -9.36
N ILE A 234 16.79 2.72 -9.41
CA ILE A 234 15.97 3.16 -10.54
C ILE A 234 16.09 4.67 -10.74
N LEU A 235 15.95 5.46 -9.69
CA LEU A 235 16.03 6.91 -9.73
C LEU A 235 17.44 7.42 -10.08
N ALA A 236 18.48 6.65 -9.73
CA ALA A 236 19.86 6.91 -10.11
C ALA A 236 20.20 6.41 -11.54
N GLN A 237 19.26 5.77 -12.23
CA GLN A 237 19.47 5.14 -13.54
C GLN A 237 20.58 4.09 -13.56
N ASP A 238 20.84 3.44 -12.42
CA ASP A 238 21.80 2.34 -12.28
C ASP A 238 21.15 1.02 -12.69
N ALA A 239 21.27 0.69 -13.96
CA ALA A 239 20.66 -0.51 -14.55
C ALA A 239 21.21 -1.81 -13.94
N GLY A 240 22.52 -1.86 -13.63
CA GLY A 240 23.15 -3.04 -13.04
C GLY A 240 22.63 -3.32 -11.62
N ARG A 241 22.61 -2.30 -10.78
CA ARG A 241 22.09 -2.39 -9.42
C ARG A 241 20.60 -2.64 -9.40
N THR A 242 19.83 -2.03 -10.31
CA THR A 242 18.40 -2.27 -10.47
C THR A 242 18.11 -3.74 -10.78
N ALA A 243 18.83 -4.33 -11.73
CA ALA A 243 18.65 -5.74 -12.11
C ALA A 243 18.98 -6.67 -10.93
N LEU A 244 20.11 -6.45 -10.26
CA LEU A 244 20.53 -7.25 -9.09
C LEU A 244 19.48 -7.20 -7.98
N LEU A 245 19.04 -6.00 -7.59
CA LEU A 245 18.07 -5.84 -6.51
C LEU A 245 16.70 -6.43 -6.86
N ALA A 246 16.23 -6.27 -8.10
CA ALA A 246 15.00 -6.87 -8.58
C ALA A 246 15.05 -8.41 -8.52
N GLU A 247 16.17 -9.02 -8.91
CA GLU A 247 16.40 -10.47 -8.81
C GLU A 247 16.35 -10.91 -7.33
N ARG A 248 17.02 -10.18 -6.44
CA ARG A 248 17.05 -10.52 -5.01
C ARG A 248 15.69 -10.37 -4.34
N LEU A 249 14.91 -9.33 -4.69
CA LEU A 249 13.53 -9.19 -4.22
C LEU A 249 12.66 -10.36 -4.73
N ALA A 250 12.83 -10.76 -5.99
CA ALA A 250 12.11 -11.91 -6.54
C ALA A 250 12.48 -13.21 -5.81
N TRP A 251 13.76 -13.45 -5.51
CA TRP A 251 14.21 -14.59 -4.71
C TRP A 251 13.57 -14.61 -3.32
N ALA A 252 13.52 -13.46 -2.63
CA ALA A 252 12.93 -13.37 -1.29
C ALA A 252 11.42 -13.70 -1.29
N ASN A 253 10.71 -13.35 -2.37
CA ASN A 253 9.28 -13.60 -2.51
C ASN A 253 8.94 -14.92 -3.23
N ALA A 254 9.92 -15.65 -3.76
CA ALA A 254 9.71 -16.88 -4.54
C ALA A 254 8.90 -17.97 -3.83
N PRO A 255 8.99 -18.16 -2.49
CA PRO A 255 8.15 -19.15 -1.80
C PRO A 255 6.65 -18.92 -1.96
N LEU A 256 6.21 -17.68 -2.17
CA LEU A 256 4.79 -17.36 -2.42
C LEU A 256 4.36 -17.56 -3.89
N GLY A 257 5.28 -17.95 -4.79
CA GLY A 257 4.99 -18.11 -6.22
C GLY A 257 3.73 -18.93 -6.52
N PRO A 258 3.55 -20.13 -5.95
CA PRO A 258 2.34 -20.94 -6.17
C PRO A 258 1.06 -20.22 -5.77
N MET A 259 1.07 -19.47 -4.66
CA MET A 259 -0.08 -18.72 -4.18
C MET A 259 -0.31 -17.45 -5.04
N LEU A 260 0.74 -16.73 -5.40
CA LEU A 260 0.64 -15.52 -6.22
C LEU A 260 0.18 -15.82 -7.66
N SER A 261 0.44 -17.03 -8.17
CA SER A 261 -0.05 -17.49 -9.47
C SER A 261 -1.56 -17.78 -9.46
N ASN A 262 -2.16 -18.00 -8.28
CA ASN A 262 -3.59 -18.17 -8.10
C ASN A 262 -4.19 -16.94 -7.40
N ALA A 263 -4.72 -16.03 -8.20
CA ALA A 263 -5.18 -14.74 -7.74
C ALA A 263 -6.33 -14.80 -6.71
N GLU A 264 -7.21 -15.80 -6.79
CA GLU A 264 -8.33 -15.98 -5.84
C GLU A 264 -7.81 -16.56 -4.52
N LEU A 265 -6.91 -17.53 -4.59
CA LEU A 265 -6.26 -18.09 -3.41
C LEU A 265 -5.49 -17.01 -2.63
N PHE A 266 -4.68 -16.22 -3.32
CA PHE A 266 -3.96 -15.11 -2.69
C PHE A 266 -4.93 -14.08 -2.09
N ALA A 267 -6.03 -13.76 -2.77
CA ALA A 267 -7.04 -12.83 -2.25
C ALA A 267 -7.68 -13.33 -0.94
N SER A 268 -7.87 -14.66 -0.81
CA SER A 268 -8.47 -15.27 0.38
C SER A 268 -7.56 -15.22 1.61
N TYR A 269 -6.23 -15.21 1.42
CA TYR A 269 -5.25 -15.28 2.49
C TYR A 269 -4.27 -14.10 2.54
N ASN A 270 -4.56 -13.01 1.84
CA ASN A 270 -3.64 -11.86 1.74
C ASN A 270 -3.20 -11.34 3.11
N ILE A 271 -4.13 -11.14 4.04
CA ILE A 271 -3.84 -10.61 5.38
C ILE A 271 -2.96 -11.58 6.17
N GLN A 272 -3.30 -12.88 6.14
CA GLN A 272 -2.57 -13.93 6.84
C GLN A 272 -1.14 -14.06 6.31
N VAL A 273 -0.97 -14.08 4.98
CA VAL A 273 0.36 -14.09 4.32
C VAL A 273 1.20 -12.92 4.81
N GLU A 274 0.66 -11.71 4.72
CA GLU A 274 1.39 -10.49 5.09
C GLU A 274 1.78 -10.50 6.57
N LYS A 275 0.85 -10.77 7.48
CA LYS A 275 1.16 -10.78 8.92
C LYS A 275 2.14 -11.88 9.30
N THR A 276 2.04 -13.06 8.69
CA THR A 276 2.96 -14.18 8.97
C THR A 276 4.39 -13.88 8.53
N ARG A 277 4.60 -13.38 7.30
CA ARG A 277 5.94 -13.04 6.82
C ARG A 277 6.55 -11.85 7.56
N ILE A 278 5.72 -10.87 7.95
CA ILE A 278 6.15 -9.70 8.72
C ILE A 278 6.62 -10.14 10.11
N ALA A 279 5.86 -10.99 10.80
CA ALA A 279 6.24 -11.52 12.12
C ALA A 279 7.57 -12.28 12.06
N GLU A 280 7.75 -13.14 11.05
CA GLU A 280 8.97 -13.94 10.89
C GLU A 280 10.20 -13.10 10.58
N ALA A 281 10.05 -12.03 9.81
CA ALA A 281 11.13 -11.09 9.50
C ALA A 281 11.63 -10.33 10.73
N GLY A 282 10.78 -10.18 11.77
CA GLY A 282 11.18 -9.65 13.08
C GLY A 282 11.46 -8.14 13.12
N TYR A 283 11.03 -7.38 12.12
CA TYR A 283 11.17 -5.93 12.09
C TYR A 283 10.01 -5.22 12.81
N SER A 284 8.80 -5.75 12.67
CA SER A 284 7.61 -5.26 13.34
C SER A 284 6.76 -6.40 13.90
N VAL A 285 5.86 -6.06 14.83
CA VAL A 285 5.00 -7.03 15.53
C VAL A 285 3.56 -6.84 15.04
N PRO A 286 3.10 -7.64 14.05
CA PRO A 286 1.77 -7.44 13.46
C PRO A 286 0.61 -7.87 14.37
N GLY A 287 0.86 -8.76 15.35
CA GLY A 287 -0.17 -9.38 16.15
C GLY A 287 -1.09 -10.31 15.34
N PRO A 288 -2.16 -10.86 15.94
CA PRO A 288 -3.07 -11.78 15.27
C PRO A 288 -3.87 -11.09 14.15
N CYS A 289 -4.34 -11.89 13.18
CA CYS A 289 -5.34 -11.42 12.22
C CYS A 289 -6.68 -11.21 12.92
N ARG A 290 -7.43 -10.19 12.50
CA ARG A 290 -8.79 -9.95 12.99
C ARG A 290 -9.80 -10.86 12.29
N PRO A 291 -10.93 -11.21 12.95
CA PRO A 291 -11.94 -12.07 12.36
C PRO A 291 -12.48 -11.47 11.04
N PRO A 292 -12.82 -12.33 10.07
CA PRO A 292 -12.76 -13.80 10.07
C PRO A 292 -11.42 -14.36 9.52
N TYR A 293 -10.35 -13.56 9.45
CA TYR A 293 -9.09 -13.88 8.75
C TYR A 293 -8.03 -14.51 9.68
N ASP A 294 -8.45 -15.30 10.66
CA ASP A 294 -7.60 -15.98 11.64
C ASP A 294 -7.30 -17.45 11.30
N VAL A 295 -7.88 -17.96 10.21
CA VAL A 295 -7.60 -19.31 9.70
C VAL A 295 -6.59 -19.24 8.57
N PHE A 296 -5.49 -19.98 8.69
CA PHE A 296 -4.43 -20.02 7.68
C PHE A 296 -3.87 -21.44 7.54
N PRO A 297 -3.97 -22.09 6.35
CA PRO A 297 -3.39 -23.41 6.13
C PRO A 297 -1.87 -23.42 6.34
N GLU A 298 -1.36 -24.47 6.99
CA GLU A 298 0.04 -24.55 7.41
C GLU A 298 1.03 -24.49 6.23
N GLU A 299 0.68 -25.07 5.08
CA GLU A 299 1.54 -25.02 3.88
C GLU A 299 1.78 -23.57 3.40
N TYR A 300 0.76 -22.70 3.48
CA TYR A 300 0.86 -21.29 3.10
C TYR A 300 1.52 -20.45 4.20
N ALA A 301 1.29 -20.83 5.46
CA ALA A 301 1.96 -20.22 6.59
C ALA A 301 3.47 -20.46 6.52
N GLU A 302 3.92 -21.69 6.19
CA GLU A 302 5.34 -21.99 6.04
C GLU A 302 5.97 -21.26 4.85
N ALA A 303 5.30 -21.20 3.72
CA ALA A 303 5.77 -20.41 2.58
C ALA A 303 5.92 -18.91 2.94
N SER A 304 5.01 -18.39 3.75
CA SER A 304 5.05 -17.00 4.22
C SER A 304 6.21 -16.78 5.22
N ARG A 305 6.43 -17.70 6.15
CA ARG A 305 7.60 -17.65 7.05
C ARG A 305 8.92 -17.69 6.28
N GLU A 306 9.02 -18.58 5.28
CA GLU A 306 10.22 -18.63 4.45
C GLU A 306 10.49 -17.30 3.73
N CYS A 307 9.46 -16.61 3.24
CA CYS A 307 9.62 -15.26 2.72
C CYS A 307 10.14 -14.28 3.77
N GLY A 308 9.64 -14.33 5.00
CA GLY A 308 10.11 -13.49 6.10
C GLY A 308 11.59 -13.72 6.41
N ARG A 309 12.02 -15.00 6.49
CA ARG A 309 13.43 -15.38 6.69
C ARG A 309 14.32 -14.87 5.56
N ARG A 310 13.92 -15.08 4.31
CA ARG A 310 14.67 -14.58 3.14
C ARG A 310 14.75 -13.07 3.10
N TRP A 311 13.66 -12.37 3.49
CA TRP A 311 13.68 -10.93 3.57
C TRP A 311 14.68 -10.40 4.59
N LYS A 312 14.76 -11.05 5.76
CA LYS A 312 15.76 -10.72 6.79
C LYS A 312 17.18 -10.86 6.25
N LEU A 313 17.49 -11.96 5.56
CA LEU A 313 18.79 -12.16 4.91
C LEU A 313 19.08 -11.10 3.85
N LEU A 314 18.08 -10.76 3.03
CA LEU A 314 18.23 -9.73 2.00
C LEU A 314 18.52 -8.36 2.60
N ARG A 315 17.94 -8.02 3.75
CA ARG A 315 18.25 -6.78 4.47
C ARG A 315 19.72 -6.72 4.88
N GLU A 316 20.24 -7.81 5.41
CA GLU A 316 21.66 -7.93 5.80
C GLU A 316 22.58 -7.79 4.57
N GLU A 317 22.24 -8.43 3.45
CA GLU A 317 22.98 -8.29 2.19
C GLU A 317 22.98 -6.83 1.67
N VAL A 318 21.83 -6.16 1.69
CA VAL A 318 21.73 -4.75 1.24
C VAL A 318 22.51 -3.79 2.15
N ALA A 319 22.56 -4.07 3.46
CA ALA A 319 23.36 -3.30 4.39
C ALA A 319 24.87 -3.43 4.05
N ALA A 320 25.34 -4.67 3.82
CA ALA A 320 26.74 -4.94 3.46
C ALA A 320 27.14 -4.31 2.11
N MET A 321 26.20 -4.25 1.14
CA MET A 321 26.45 -3.57 -0.15
C MET A 321 26.70 -2.08 -0.02
N LYS A 322 26.17 -1.40 1.02
CA LYS A 322 26.43 0.02 1.28
C LYS A 322 27.80 0.27 1.86
N GLU A 323 28.26 -0.62 2.74
CA GLU A 323 29.59 -0.50 3.36
C GLU A 323 30.72 -0.70 2.36
N THR A 324 30.50 -1.48 1.30
CA THR A 324 31.51 -1.77 0.27
C THR A 324 31.59 -0.66 -0.80
N ALA A 325 30.60 0.24 -0.85
CA ALA A 325 30.52 1.34 -1.83
C ALA A 325 31.06 2.69 -1.29
N LEU A 326 31.51 2.72 -0.02
CA LEU A 326 32.21 3.82 0.64
C LEU A 326 33.72 3.59 0.66
#